data_6910f2ea206b66f6fdd721261bd16eac
#
_entry.id   6910f2ea206b66f6fdd721261bd16eac
#
_cell.length_a   1.000
_cell.length_b   1.000
_cell.length_c   1.000
_cell.angle_alpha   90.00
_cell.angle_beta   90.00
_cell.angle_gamma   90.00
#
_symmetry.space_group_name_H-M   'P 1'
#
loop_
_entity.id
_entity.type
_entity.pdbx_description
1 polymer ?
#
loop_
_entity_poly.entity_id
_entity_poly.type
_entity_poly.pdbx_seq_one_letter_code
_entity_poly.pdbx_strand_id
1 'polypeptide(L)'
;MIRKMFPILILLLAAQGGAFGQDVKTYEASSSHYQVVSEISAAHAAELGRYLDSLYDYFASLFHFEAQRAATGLRVRILANKERYDGHLKSLIDQTREDFIYLHYGNPGKRELVGYATDEENFRVSLNHQAFVQIFRSFVSNPPLWIREGFAVYFEKISVDPGSHRAVYSENLAWLDTLKDLAAGQGDRLLPLETVLSLTNEGARDNIEVFYPQAWGLVSFLMNSPKKEHNRLLWDAVAALQ
;
A
#
# COMPACT_ATOMS: atom_id res chain seq x y z
N MET A 1 23.57 -8.93 -24.73
CA MET A 1 22.39 -8.10 -24.45
C MET A 1 22.83 -6.96 -23.54
N ILE A 2 22.85 -5.74 -24.05
CA ILE A 2 23.37 -4.56 -23.35
C ILE A 2 22.22 -3.99 -22.52
N ARG A 3 22.34 -4.10 -21.19
CA ARG A 3 21.40 -3.52 -20.22
C ARG A 3 21.55 -1.99 -20.29
N LYS A 4 20.53 -1.31 -20.81
CA LYS A 4 20.46 0.17 -20.78
C LYS A 4 20.21 0.60 -19.34
N MET A 5 21.26 1.04 -18.66
CA MET A 5 21.13 1.83 -17.43
C MET A 5 20.54 3.19 -17.81
N PHE A 6 19.30 3.46 -17.40
CA PHE A 6 18.75 4.79 -17.50
C PHE A 6 19.32 5.65 -16.37
N PRO A 7 19.85 6.84 -16.67
CA PRO A 7 20.34 7.73 -15.62
C PRO A 7 19.14 8.32 -14.86
N ILE A 8 19.22 8.26 -13.53
CA ILE A 8 18.30 8.96 -12.64
C ILE A 8 18.56 10.45 -12.78
N LEU A 9 17.61 11.17 -13.39
CA LEU A 9 17.67 12.63 -13.49
C LEU A 9 17.18 13.24 -12.17
N ILE A 10 18.11 13.76 -11.37
CA ILE A 10 17.79 14.54 -10.16
C ILE A 10 17.57 15.99 -10.60
N LEU A 11 16.30 16.40 -10.66
CA LEU A 11 15.94 17.80 -10.90
C LEU A 11 15.68 18.49 -9.56
N LEU A 12 16.53 19.46 -9.21
CA LEU A 12 16.31 20.37 -8.08
C LEU A 12 15.44 21.54 -8.57
N LEU A 13 14.13 21.46 -8.37
CA LEU A 13 13.23 22.60 -8.55
C LEU A 13 12.85 23.17 -7.16
N ALA A 14 13.23 24.41 -6.91
CA ALA A 14 12.72 25.19 -5.81
C ALA A 14 11.38 25.80 -6.23
N ALA A 15 10.26 25.27 -5.70
CA ALA A 15 8.93 25.87 -5.88
C ALA A 15 8.70 26.93 -4.79
N GLN A 16 8.53 28.20 -5.20
CA GLN A 16 8.09 29.30 -4.35
C GLN A 16 6.56 29.31 -4.28
N GLY A 17 6.01 29.28 -3.07
CA GLY A 17 4.56 29.37 -2.85
C GLY A 17 4.22 29.66 -1.39
N GLY A 18 3.81 30.88 -1.09
CA GLY A 18 2.91 31.50 -0.10
C GLY A 18 2.91 31.05 1.37
N ALA A 19 3.41 31.94 2.22
CA ALA A 19 3.21 32.21 3.66
C ALA A 19 2.37 31.24 4.51
N PHE A 20 3.06 30.47 5.32
CA PHE A 20 2.95 30.04 6.71
C PHE A 20 3.83 28.80 6.90
N GLY A 21 5.01 28.96 7.52
CA GLY A 21 5.89 27.85 7.83
C GLY A 21 7.22 27.95 7.10
N GLN A 22 8.28 27.62 7.79
CA GLN A 22 9.62 27.50 7.23
C GLN A 22 9.57 26.77 5.89
N ASP A 23 10.24 27.30 4.86
CA ASP A 23 10.42 26.63 3.58
C ASP A 23 11.10 25.27 3.79
N VAL A 24 10.28 24.23 3.91
CA VAL A 24 10.80 22.87 4.07
C VAL A 24 11.25 22.41 2.69
N LYS A 25 12.52 22.09 2.59
CA LYS A 25 13.13 21.61 1.36
C LYS A 25 12.51 20.27 0.98
N THR A 26 11.99 20.20 -0.24
CA THR A 26 11.50 18.97 -0.86
C THR A 26 12.51 18.43 -1.83
N TYR A 27 12.59 17.12 -1.93
CA TYR A 27 13.46 16.38 -2.83
C TYR A 27 12.60 15.48 -3.71
N GLU A 28 12.84 15.50 -4.99
CA GLU A 28 12.08 14.74 -5.98
C GLU A 28 12.98 13.68 -6.62
N ALA A 29 12.41 12.50 -6.84
CA ALA A 29 13.04 11.44 -7.61
C ALA A 29 11.99 10.75 -8.48
N SER A 30 12.39 10.34 -9.67
CA SER A 30 11.60 9.51 -10.57
C SER A 30 12.27 8.17 -10.78
N SER A 31 11.49 7.10 -10.76
CA SER A 31 11.93 5.74 -11.04
C SER A 31 11.11 5.14 -12.19
N SER A 32 11.14 3.83 -12.39
CA SER A 32 10.41 3.17 -13.51
C SER A 32 8.91 3.39 -13.44
N HIS A 33 8.33 3.32 -12.24
CA HIS A 33 6.89 3.39 -12.01
C HIS A 33 6.48 4.58 -11.14
N TYR A 34 7.40 5.17 -10.38
CA TYR A 34 7.07 6.13 -9.32
C TYR A 34 7.65 7.53 -9.52
N GLN A 35 6.89 8.50 -9.05
CA GLN A 35 7.33 9.86 -8.77
C GLN A 35 7.28 10.07 -7.26
N VAL A 36 8.43 10.25 -6.65
CA VAL A 36 8.57 10.37 -5.20
C VAL A 36 8.94 11.79 -4.82
N VAL A 37 8.16 12.38 -3.91
CA VAL A 37 8.45 13.65 -3.25
C VAL A 37 8.74 13.36 -1.78
N SER A 38 9.91 13.76 -1.28
CA SER A 38 10.31 13.53 0.10
C SER A 38 10.82 14.83 0.74
N GLU A 39 10.41 15.09 1.97
CA GLU A 39 10.95 16.15 2.80
C GLU A 39 12.17 15.70 3.63
N ILE A 40 12.59 14.45 3.51
CA ILE A 40 13.70 13.89 4.30
C ILE A 40 15.05 14.18 3.62
N SER A 41 15.28 13.59 2.44
CA SER A 41 16.51 13.79 1.67
C SER A 41 16.37 13.30 0.22
N ALA A 42 17.28 13.72 -0.65
CA ALA A 42 17.36 13.21 -2.03
C ALA A 42 17.70 11.71 -2.09
N ALA A 43 18.55 11.24 -1.18
CA ALA A 43 18.87 9.82 -1.07
C ALA A 43 17.63 9.01 -0.70
N HIS A 44 16.86 9.46 0.30
CA HIS A 44 15.61 8.83 0.71
C HIS A 44 14.61 8.76 -0.46
N ALA A 45 14.41 9.85 -1.20
CA ALA A 45 13.49 9.86 -2.34
C ALA A 45 13.89 8.82 -3.41
N ALA A 46 15.19 8.75 -3.74
CA ALA A 46 15.72 7.83 -4.74
C ALA A 46 15.67 6.35 -4.27
N GLU A 47 15.98 6.08 -3.01
CA GLU A 47 15.91 4.73 -2.43
C GLU A 47 14.48 4.23 -2.35
N LEU A 48 13.57 5.10 -1.92
CA LEU A 48 12.14 4.80 -1.85
C LEU A 48 11.57 4.46 -3.23
N GLY A 49 11.93 5.23 -4.26
CA GLY A 49 11.50 4.94 -5.63
C GLY A 49 11.94 3.56 -6.11
N ARG A 50 13.21 3.18 -5.87
CA ARG A 50 13.73 1.85 -6.22
C ARG A 50 13.02 0.73 -5.46
N TYR A 51 12.78 0.93 -4.17
CA TYR A 51 12.05 -0.05 -3.36
C TYR A 51 10.62 -0.26 -3.87
N LEU A 52 9.92 0.82 -4.15
CA LEU A 52 8.55 0.78 -4.66
C LEU A 52 8.46 0.17 -6.07
N ASP A 53 9.44 0.41 -6.94
CA ASP A 53 9.54 -0.29 -8.23
C ASP A 53 9.67 -1.80 -8.03
N SER A 54 10.47 -2.24 -7.04
CA SER A 54 10.63 -3.67 -6.73
C SER A 54 9.34 -4.31 -6.19
N LEU A 55 8.58 -3.58 -5.37
CA LEU A 55 7.25 -4.02 -4.93
C LEU A 55 6.28 -4.10 -6.11
N TYR A 56 6.31 -3.11 -6.99
CA TYR A 56 5.46 -3.09 -8.18
C TYR A 56 5.72 -4.30 -9.07
N ASP A 57 6.97 -4.56 -9.41
CA ASP A 57 7.38 -5.69 -10.25
C ASP A 57 7.01 -7.03 -9.61
N TYR A 58 7.22 -7.15 -8.29
CA TYR A 58 6.83 -8.34 -7.53
C TYR A 58 5.32 -8.59 -7.59
N PHE A 59 4.50 -7.59 -7.28
CA PHE A 59 3.04 -7.75 -7.29
C PHE A 59 2.50 -7.93 -8.71
N ALA A 60 3.02 -7.21 -9.69
CA ALA A 60 2.63 -7.39 -11.09
C ALA A 60 2.89 -8.84 -11.56
N SER A 61 4.02 -9.41 -11.16
CA SER A 61 4.35 -10.81 -11.46
C SER A 61 3.46 -11.79 -10.69
N LEU A 62 3.26 -11.57 -9.38
CA LEU A 62 2.49 -12.47 -8.51
C LEU A 62 1.02 -12.55 -8.96
N PHE A 63 0.41 -11.41 -9.29
CA PHE A 63 -0.99 -11.31 -9.69
C PHE A 63 -1.21 -11.49 -11.20
N HIS A 64 -0.14 -11.72 -11.96
CA HIS A 64 -0.16 -11.84 -13.43
C HIS A 64 -0.82 -10.66 -14.12
N PHE A 65 -0.58 -9.44 -13.63
CA PHE A 65 -1.12 -8.24 -14.23
C PHE A 65 -0.52 -7.98 -15.62
N GLU A 66 -1.36 -7.55 -16.55
CA GLU A 66 -0.92 -7.26 -17.91
C GLU A 66 0.02 -6.05 -17.96
N ALA A 67 1.23 -6.24 -18.49
CA ALA A 67 2.23 -5.18 -18.60
C ALA A 67 1.73 -3.95 -19.41
N GLN A 68 0.82 -4.13 -20.35
CA GLN A 68 0.22 -3.06 -21.16
C GLN A 68 -0.65 -2.11 -20.32
N ARG A 69 -1.14 -2.58 -19.18
CA ARG A 69 -1.91 -1.78 -18.21
C ARG A 69 -1.03 -1.16 -17.13
N ALA A 70 0.29 -1.35 -17.24
CA ALA A 70 1.23 -0.86 -16.24
C ALA A 70 1.04 0.65 -16.00
N ALA A 71 0.73 1.02 -14.76
CA ALA A 71 0.65 2.41 -14.37
C ALA A 71 2.08 2.98 -14.31
N THR A 72 2.26 4.15 -14.92
CA THR A 72 3.49 4.92 -14.80
C THR A 72 3.20 6.24 -14.06
N GLY A 73 4.18 6.72 -13.31
CA GLY A 73 4.04 7.98 -12.58
C GLY A 73 3.12 7.87 -11.35
N LEU A 74 3.09 6.69 -10.71
CA LEU A 74 2.48 6.54 -9.39
C LEU A 74 3.14 7.51 -8.42
N ARG A 75 2.33 8.29 -7.69
CA ARG A 75 2.85 9.37 -6.86
C ARG A 75 2.93 8.95 -5.40
N VAL A 76 4.06 9.29 -4.78
CA VAL A 76 4.30 9.08 -3.35
C VAL A 76 4.88 10.35 -2.75
N ARG A 77 4.35 10.75 -1.60
CA ARG A 77 4.81 11.90 -0.82
C ARG A 77 5.12 11.49 0.60
N ILE A 78 6.33 11.79 1.05
CA ILE A 78 6.76 11.55 2.43
C ILE A 78 7.09 12.89 3.09
N LEU A 79 6.28 13.24 4.10
CA LEU A 79 6.42 14.45 4.89
C LEU A 79 7.46 14.21 6.00
N ALA A 80 8.06 15.28 6.51
CA ALA A 80 9.13 15.22 7.51
C ALA A 80 8.68 14.66 8.87
N ASN A 81 7.40 14.82 9.21
CA ASN A 81 6.84 14.36 10.47
C ASN A 81 5.30 14.32 10.43
N LYS A 82 4.71 13.82 11.53
CA LYS A 82 3.25 13.68 11.68
C LYS A 82 2.49 15.01 11.59
N GLU A 83 3.01 16.08 12.17
CA GLU A 83 2.37 17.40 12.16
C GLU A 83 2.21 17.93 10.72
N ARG A 84 3.25 17.81 9.92
CA ARG A 84 3.20 18.19 8.50
C ARG A 84 2.26 17.31 7.70
N TYR A 85 2.26 16.01 7.99
CA TYR A 85 1.34 15.06 7.38
C TYR A 85 -0.12 15.43 7.67
N ASP A 86 -0.46 15.70 8.91
CA ASP A 86 -1.81 16.10 9.31
C ASP A 86 -2.23 17.43 8.67
N GLY A 87 -1.31 18.41 8.63
CA GLY A 87 -1.54 19.68 7.94
C GLY A 87 -1.81 19.48 6.45
N HIS A 88 -1.03 18.60 5.81
CA HIS A 88 -1.22 18.26 4.40
C HIS A 88 -2.57 17.57 4.15
N LEU A 89 -2.92 16.55 4.94
CA LEU A 89 -4.21 15.86 4.81
C LEU A 89 -5.40 16.77 5.09
N LYS A 90 -5.32 17.63 6.10
CA LYS A 90 -6.37 18.64 6.36
C LYS A 90 -6.60 19.54 5.16
N SER A 91 -5.55 19.95 4.46
CA SER A 91 -5.67 20.78 3.26
C SER A 91 -6.33 20.07 2.07
N LEU A 92 -6.26 18.73 2.01
CA LEU A 92 -6.76 17.93 0.88
C LEU A 92 -8.13 17.30 1.14
N ILE A 93 -8.37 16.79 2.35
CA ILE A 93 -9.55 15.98 2.69
C ILE A 93 -10.22 16.39 4.01
N ASP A 94 -9.73 17.44 4.66
CA ASP A 94 -10.21 17.95 5.96
C ASP A 94 -10.24 16.87 7.07
N GLN A 95 -9.26 15.97 7.07
CA GLN A 95 -9.14 14.88 8.04
C GLN A 95 -7.69 14.70 8.46
N THR A 96 -7.47 14.03 9.59
CA THR A 96 -6.17 13.48 10.01
C THR A 96 -6.22 11.97 10.01
N ARG A 97 -5.06 11.31 9.93
CA ARG A 97 -4.90 9.86 9.97
C ARG A 97 -3.66 9.50 10.79
N GLU A 98 -3.71 8.37 11.48
CA GLU A 98 -2.51 7.86 12.17
C GLU A 98 -1.58 7.14 11.19
N ASP A 99 -2.15 6.33 10.29
CA ASP A 99 -1.40 5.58 9.29
C ASP A 99 -1.25 6.34 7.97
N PHE A 100 -0.36 5.86 7.12
CA PHE A 100 -0.26 6.33 5.74
C PHE A 100 -1.58 6.14 5.00
N ILE A 101 -1.76 6.89 3.93
CA ILE A 101 -2.99 6.83 3.14
C ILE A 101 -2.70 6.86 1.64
N TYR A 102 -3.38 6.03 0.88
CA TYR A 102 -3.49 6.19 -0.56
C TYR A 102 -4.75 6.98 -0.90
N LEU A 103 -4.57 8.20 -1.33
CA LEU A 103 -5.64 9.09 -1.82
C LEU A 103 -6.03 8.70 -3.23
N HIS A 104 -7.16 7.99 -3.36
CA HIS A 104 -7.66 7.52 -4.64
C HIS A 104 -8.76 8.41 -5.18
N TYR A 105 -8.40 9.37 -6.02
CA TYR A 105 -9.33 10.25 -6.71
C TYR A 105 -9.74 9.68 -8.08
N GLY A 106 -10.91 10.12 -8.59
CA GLY A 106 -11.34 9.80 -9.94
C GLY A 106 -10.35 10.27 -11.01
N ASN A 107 -9.71 11.45 -10.80
CA ASN A 107 -8.62 11.92 -11.64
C ASN A 107 -7.29 11.21 -11.25
N PRO A 108 -6.72 10.37 -12.13
CA PRO A 108 -5.47 9.65 -11.84
C PRO A 108 -4.31 10.57 -11.47
N GLY A 109 -4.20 11.75 -12.08
CA GLY A 109 -3.13 12.72 -11.81
C GLY A 109 -3.17 13.35 -10.41
N LYS A 110 -4.26 13.13 -9.66
CA LYS A 110 -4.39 13.57 -8.26
C LYS A 110 -4.17 12.44 -7.25
N ARG A 111 -4.06 11.19 -7.73
CA ARG A 111 -3.85 10.05 -6.85
C ARG A 111 -2.45 10.08 -6.26
N GLU A 112 -2.34 9.90 -4.96
CA GLU A 112 -1.06 9.97 -4.26
C GLU A 112 -1.07 9.11 -3.00
N LEU A 113 -0.01 8.35 -2.76
CA LEU A 113 0.27 7.74 -1.48
C LEU A 113 0.97 8.79 -0.62
N VAL A 114 0.44 9.07 0.55
CA VAL A 114 0.99 10.06 1.49
C VAL A 114 1.38 9.39 2.78
N GLY A 115 2.60 9.63 3.23
CA GLY A 115 3.14 9.15 4.48
C GLY A 115 4.03 10.20 5.15
N TYR A 116 4.62 9.85 6.28
CA TYR A 116 5.53 10.71 7.05
C TYR A 116 6.67 9.91 7.67
N ALA A 117 7.75 10.61 8.03
CA ALA A 117 8.88 9.98 8.70
C ALA A 117 8.48 9.49 10.10
N THR A 118 8.65 8.21 10.34
CA THR A 118 8.47 7.54 11.62
C THR A 118 9.59 6.51 11.81
N ASP A 119 9.54 5.68 12.87
CA ASP A 119 10.50 4.59 13.02
C ASP A 119 10.42 3.60 11.84
N GLU A 120 11.51 2.89 11.61
CA GLU A 120 11.68 2.09 10.39
C GLU A 120 10.64 0.96 10.25
N GLU A 121 10.25 0.30 11.35
CA GLU A 121 9.28 -0.80 11.30
C GLU A 121 7.89 -0.28 10.94
N ASN A 122 7.40 0.74 11.64
CA ASN A 122 6.08 1.33 11.37
C ASN A 122 6.04 1.98 9.98
N PHE A 123 7.13 2.65 9.58
CA PHE A 123 7.24 3.21 8.23
C PHE A 123 7.08 2.12 7.17
N ARG A 124 7.79 1.01 7.33
CA ARG A 124 7.80 -0.09 6.35
C ARG A 124 6.44 -0.79 6.27
N VAL A 125 5.83 -1.08 7.39
CA VAL A 125 4.50 -1.71 7.48
C VAL A 125 3.45 -0.84 6.80
N SER A 126 3.34 0.44 7.19
CA SER A 126 2.37 1.37 6.60
C SER A 126 2.62 1.64 5.11
N LEU A 127 3.89 1.74 4.72
CA LEU A 127 4.27 1.90 3.30
C LEU A 127 3.84 0.71 2.47
N ASN A 128 4.18 -0.51 2.90
CA ASN A 128 3.86 -1.74 2.16
C ASN A 128 2.36 -1.92 1.98
N HIS A 129 1.59 -1.69 3.06
CA HIS A 129 0.13 -1.73 3.02
C HIS A 129 -0.42 -0.79 1.93
N GLN A 130 -0.05 0.49 1.99
CA GLN A 130 -0.60 1.49 1.09
C GLN A 130 -0.03 1.39 -0.33
N ALA A 131 1.22 0.96 -0.48
CA ALA A 131 1.81 0.68 -1.79
C ALA A 131 1.10 -0.50 -2.47
N PHE A 132 0.79 -1.58 -1.72
CA PHE A 132 -0.04 -2.66 -2.26
C PHE A 132 -1.40 -2.15 -2.74
N VAL A 133 -2.11 -1.37 -1.92
CA VAL A 133 -3.41 -0.80 -2.29
C VAL A 133 -3.29 0.07 -3.55
N GLN A 134 -2.26 0.91 -3.64
CA GLN A 134 -2.00 1.77 -4.80
C GLN A 134 -1.75 0.95 -6.06
N ILE A 135 -0.86 -0.04 -5.98
CA ILE A 135 -0.51 -0.92 -7.11
C ILE A 135 -1.74 -1.72 -7.54
N PHE A 136 -2.41 -2.40 -6.61
CA PHE A 136 -3.56 -3.23 -6.91
C PHE A 136 -4.70 -2.43 -7.58
N ARG A 137 -4.98 -1.22 -7.08
CA ARG A 137 -5.98 -0.32 -7.66
C ARG A 137 -5.55 0.34 -8.97
N SER A 138 -4.31 0.22 -9.38
CA SER A 138 -3.88 0.64 -10.71
C SER A 138 -4.30 -0.35 -11.80
N PHE A 139 -4.50 -1.62 -11.43
CA PHE A 139 -4.94 -2.69 -12.33
C PHE A 139 -6.42 -3.04 -12.14
N VAL A 140 -6.91 -2.99 -10.90
CA VAL A 140 -8.29 -3.34 -10.53
C VAL A 140 -9.03 -2.09 -10.07
N SER A 141 -9.98 -1.62 -10.87
CA SER A 141 -10.65 -0.32 -10.62
C SER A 141 -11.45 -0.29 -9.32
N ASN A 142 -12.18 -1.36 -9.01
CA ASN A 142 -13.06 -1.43 -7.85
C ASN A 142 -13.00 -2.82 -7.20
N PRO A 143 -11.88 -3.16 -6.54
CA PRO A 143 -11.74 -4.44 -5.89
C PRO A 143 -12.67 -4.57 -4.67
N PRO A 144 -13.24 -5.77 -4.40
CA PRO A 144 -13.90 -6.04 -3.13
C PRO A 144 -12.99 -5.68 -1.97
N LEU A 145 -13.58 -5.07 -0.93
CA LEU A 145 -12.80 -4.53 0.18
C LEU A 145 -11.96 -5.60 0.88
N TRP A 146 -12.54 -6.78 1.12
CA TRP A 146 -11.85 -7.88 1.79
C TRP A 146 -10.63 -8.40 0.99
N ILE A 147 -10.69 -8.41 -0.36
CA ILE A 147 -9.53 -8.78 -1.20
C ILE A 147 -8.44 -7.71 -1.06
N ARG A 148 -8.82 -6.44 -1.24
CA ARG A 148 -7.88 -5.33 -1.20
C ARG A 148 -7.17 -5.23 0.15
N GLU A 149 -7.95 -5.14 1.22
CA GLU A 149 -7.40 -4.96 2.57
C GLU A 149 -6.78 -6.24 3.11
N GLY A 150 -7.38 -7.40 2.84
CA GLY A 150 -6.83 -8.68 3.26
C GLY A 150 -5.44 -8.94 2.68
N PHE A 151 -5.23 -8.66 1.39
CA PHE A 151 -3.89 -8.73 0.79
C PHE A 151 -2.97 -7.61 1.29
N ALA A 152 -3.47 -6.39 1.47
CA ALA A 152 -2.66 -5.29 1.99
C ALA A 152 -2.06 -5.65 3.35
N VAL A 153 -2.89 -6.17 4.26
CA VAL A 153 -2.44 -6.67 5.58
C VAL A 153 -1.56 -7.91 5.45
N TYR A 154 -1.85 -8.82 4.52
CA TYR A 154 -1.03 -10.02 4.28
C TYR A 154 0.40 -9.67 3.89
N PHE A 155 0.59 -8.58 3.11
CA PHE A 155 1.90 -8.15 2.62
C PHE A 155 2.57 -7.03 3.45
N GLU A 156 2.01 -6.61 4.58
CA GLU A 156 2.59 -5.54 5.41
C GLU A 156 4.06 -5.74 5.77
N LYS A 157 4.45 -6.99 6.06
CA LYS A 157 5.83 -7.35 6.45
C LYS A 157 6.65 -7.96 5.31
N ILE A 158 6.24 -7.75 4.06
CA ILE A 158 7.07 -8.16 2.93
C ILE A 158 8.30 -7.26 2.83
N SER A 159 9.44 -7.85 2.46
CA SER A 159 10.63 -7.13 2.06
C SER A 159 11.06 -7.59 0.68
N VAL A 160 11.32 -6.67 -0.22
CA VAL A 160 11.83 -6.96 -1.55
C VAL A 160 13.18 -6.30 -1.71
N ASP A 161 14.20 -7.08 -2.04
CA ASP A 161 15.54 -6.57 -2.31
C ASP A 161 15.59 -5.94 -3.71
N PRO A 162 15.90 -4.63 -3.82
CA PRO A 162 15.89 -3.93 -5.11
C PRO A 162 16.95 -4.41 -6.10
N GLY A 163 17.99 -5.07 -5.62
CA GLY A 163 19.10 -5.57 -6.47
C GLY A 163 18.80 -6.93 -7.08
N SER A 164 18.24 -7.84 -6.28
CA SER A 164 17.96 -9.23 -6.69
C SER A 164 16.50 -9.50 -7.05
N HIS A 165 15.61 -8.56 -6.78
CA HIS A 165 14.14 -8.72 -6.88
C HIS A 165 13.58 -9.92 -6.07
N ARG A 166 14.33 -10.36 -5.05
CA ARG A 166 13.88 -11.44 -4.17
C ARG A 166 12.98 -10.87 -3.10
N ALA A 167 11.79 -11.45 -2.99
CA ALA A 167 10.87 -11.16 -1.90
C ALA A 167 11.10 -12.10 -0.73
N VAL A 168 11.11 -11.55 0.47
CA VAL A 168 11.03 -12.28 1.73
C VAL A 168 9.70 -11.93 2.36
N TYR A 169 8.85 -12.93 2.51
CA TYR A 169 7.58 -12.81 3.18
C TYR A 169 7.76 -13.17 4.65
N SER A 170 7.25 -12.32 5.54
CA SER A 170 7.15 -12.59 6.97
C SER A 170 5.70 -12.41 7.39
N GLU A 171 5.14 -13.43 8.03
CA GLU A 171 3.77 -13.36 8.50
C GLU A 171 3.64 -12.39 9.67
N ASN A 172 2.60 -11.56 9.66
CA ASN A 172 2.28 -10.69 10.79
C ASN A 172 1.42 -11.46 11.80
N LEU A 173 2.07 -12.18 12.72
CA LEU A 173 1.40 -13.04 13.70
C LEU A 173 0.51 -12.27 14.69
N ALA A 174 0.68 -10.96 14.83
CA ALA A 174 -0.22 -10.14 15.65
C ALA A 174 -1.69 -10.22 15.17
N TRP A 175 -1.88 -10.30 13.84
CA TRP A 175 -3.22 -10.49 13.26
C TRP A 175 -3.81 -11.88 13.57
N LEU A 176 -2.96 -12.92 13.63
CA LEU A 176 -3.39 -14.25 14.02
C LEU A 176 -3.85 -14.29 15.48
N ASP A 177 -3.11 -13.64 16.36
CA ASP A 177 -3.46 -13.60 17.80
C ASP A 177 -4.76 -12.81 18.00
N THR A 178 -4.89 -11.65 17.33
CA THR A 178 -6.15 -10.88 17.33
C THR A 178 -7.33 -11.72 16.82
N LEU A 179 -7.15 -12.46 15.72
CA LEU A 179 -8.22 -13.31 15.17
C LEU A 179 -8.59 -14.46 16.11
N LYS A 180 -7.61 -15.08 16.79
CA LYS A 180 -7.87 -16.10 17.82
C LYS A 180 -8.64 -15.54 18.99
N ASP A 181 -8.28 -14.35 19.48
CA ASP A 181 -8.98 -13.69 20.58
C ASP A 181 -10.42 -13.34 20.20
N LEU A 182 -10.66 -12.87 18.98
CA LEU A 182 -12.00 -12.64 18.47
C LEU A 182 -12.81 -13.93 18.38
N ALA A 183 -12.21 -15.03 17.92
CA ALA A 183 -12.86 -16.33 17.79
C ALA A 183 -13.12 -17.00 19.16
N ALA A 184 -12.22 -16.82 20.14
CA ALA A 184 -12.37 -17.36 21.48
C ALA A 184 -13.45 -16.65 22.31
N GLY A 185 -13.82 -15.43 21.98
CA GLY A 185 -14.81 -14.59 22.67
C GLY A 185 -16.27 -15.00 22.42
N GLN A 186 -16.59 -16.30 22.41
CA GLN A 186 -17.93 -16.90 22.23
C GLN A 186 -18.57 -16.71 20.83
N GLY A 187 -17.79 -16.39 19.81
CA GLY A 187 -18.26 -16.34 18.42
C GLY A 187 -19.08 -15.10 18.02
N ASP A 188 -19.63 -14.38 18.98
CA ASP A 188 -20.48 -13.20 18.72
C ASP A 188 -19.69 -11.95 18.26
N ARG A 189 -18.35 -12.01 18.31
CA ARG A 189 -17.49 -10.90 17.91
C ARG A 189 -17.05 -10.95 16.46
N LEU A 190 -17.16 -12.10 15.80
CA LEU A 190 -16.83 -12.23 14.39
C LEU A 190 -18.00 -11.77 13.49
N LEU A 191 -17.68 -11.05 12.43
CA LEU A 191 -18.66 -10.76 11.39
C LEU A 191 -19.00 -12.05 10.62
N PRO A 192 -20.27 -12.27 10.25
CA PRO A 192 -20.63 -13.33 9.32
C PRO A 192 -19.80 -13.23 8.03
N LEU A 193 -19.45 -14.36 7.43
CA LEU A 193 -18.61 -14.37 6.23
C LEU A 193 -19.23 -13.55 5.08
N GLU A 194 -20.52 -13.64 4.87
CA GLU A 194 -21.25 -12.86 3.87
C GLU A 194 -21.09 -11.36 4.09
N THR A 195 -21.08 -10.93 5.36
CA THR A 195 -20.85 -9.53 5.74
C THR A 195 -19.42 -9.12 5.38
N VAL A 196 -18.41 -9.93 5.75
CA VAL A 196 -17.00 -9.64 5.41
C VAL A 196 -16.82 -9.49 3.90
N LEU A 197 -17.42 -10.39 3.11
CA LEU A 197 -17.31 -10.40 1.64
C LEU A 197 -17.98 -9.19 0.99
N SER A 198 -19.04 -8.65 1.59
CA SER A 198 -19.86 -7.57 1.03
C SER A 198 -19.62 -6.20 1.67
N LEU A 199 -18.75 -6.10 2.68
CA LEU A 199 -18.56 -4.87 3.43
C LEU A 199 -18.05 -3.73 2.56
N THR A 200 -18.62 -2.54 2.78
CA THR A 200 -18.17 -1.30 2.14
C THR A 200 -17.09 -0.60 2.99
N ASN A 201 -16.43 0.42 2.41
CA ASN A 201 -15.48 1.23 3.17
C ASN A 201 -16.10 1.90 4.42
N GLU A 202 -17.37 2.28 4.34
CA GLU A 202 -18.09 2.88 5.47
C GLU A 202 -18.32 1.83 6.56
N GLY A 203 -18.88 0.67 6.22
CA GLY A 203 -19.09 -0.41 7.16
C GLY A 203 -17.80 -0.95 7.79
N ALA A 204 -16.68 -0.91 7.06
CA ALA A 204 -15.39 -1.31 7.62
C ALA A 204 -14.86 -0.31 8.66
N ARG A 205 -15.14 0.99 8.52
CA ARG A 205 -14.76 1.99 9.54
C ARG A 205 -15.40 1.71 10.90
N ASP A 206 -16.64 1.28 10.89
CA ASP A 206 -17.40 0.96 12.10
C ASP A 206 -16.98 -0.38 12.72
N ASN A 207 -16.22 -1.19 11.97
CA ASN A 207 -15.84 -2.56 12.34
C ASN A 207 -14.33 -2.82 12.16
N ILE A 208 -13.48 -1.80 12.26
CA ILE A 208 -12.02 -1.89 11.97
C ILE A 208 -11.38 -3.06 12.72
N GLU A 209 -11.60 -3.15 14.05
CA GLU A 209 -10.98 -4.13 14.93
C GLU A 209 -11.35 -5.59 14.60
N VAL A 210 -12.42 -5.79 13.86
CA VAL A 210 -12.94 -7.12 13.52
C VAL A 210 -12.74 -7.43 12.04
N PHE A 211 -12.96 -6.44 11.18
CA PHE A 211 -12.88 -6.63 9.73
C PHE A 211 -11.46 -6.95 9.24
N TYR A 212 -10.45 -6.15 9.66
CA TYR A 212 -9.07 -6.35 9.17
C TYR A 212 -8.49 -7.71 9.57
N PRO A 213 -8.61 -8.18 10.83
CA PRO A 213 -8.17 -9.53 11.18
C PRO A 213 -8.87 -10.63 10.38
N GLN A 214 -10.19 -10.49 10.14
CA GLN A 214 -10.95 -11.47 9.36
C GLN A 214 -10.59 -11.44 7.86
N ALA A 215 -10.43 -10.27 7.26
CA ALA A 215 -10.01 -10.13 5.87
C ALA A 215 -8.59 -10.70 5.66
N TRP A 216 -7.66 -10.40 6.58
CA TRP A 216 -6.33 -11.01 6.60
C TRP A 216 -6.41 -12.54 6.75
N GLY A 217 -7.18 -13.03 7.72
CA GLY A 217 -7.32 -14.46 7.98
C GLY A 217 -7.89 -15.21 6.79
N LEU A 218 -8.86 -14.61 6.08
CA LEU A 218 -9.44 -15.19 4.87
C LEU A 218 -8.40 -15.28 3.74
N VAL A 219 -7.64 -14.20 3.47
CA VAL A 219 -6.58 -14.21 2.47
C VAL A 219 -5.46 -15.18 2.88
N SER A 220 -5.00 -15.14 4.12
CA SER A 220 -3.97 -16.05 4.64
C SER A 220 -4.39 -17.51 4.50
N PHE A 221 -5.62 -17.85 4.88
CA PHE A 221 -6.16 -19.20 4.71
C PHE A 221 -6.19 -19.63 3.24
N LEU A 222 -6.70 -18.79 2.33
CA LEU A 222 -6.81 -19.11 0.92
C LEU A 222 -5.42 -19.22 0.25
N MET A 223 -4.46 -18.37 0.64
CA MET A 223 -3.09 -18.41 0.13
C MET A 223 -2.30 -19.64 0.57
N ASN A 224 -2.46 -20.04 1.83
CA ASN A 224 -1.61 -21.06 2.47
C ASN A 224 -2.30 -22.42 2.64
N SER A 225 -3.54 -22.56 2.19
CA SER A 225 -4.26 -23.83 2.31
C SER A 225 -3.56 -24.96 1.55
N PRO A 226 -3.44 -26.17 2.15
CA PRO A 226 -2.93 -27.33 1.44
C PRO A 226 -3.87 -27.84 0.33
N LYS A 227 -5.13 -27.38 0.34
CA LYS A 227 -6.12 -27.75 -0.67
C LYS A 227 -6.05 -26.77 -1.84
N LYS A 228 -5.68 -27.29 -3.02
CA LYS A 228 -5.56 -26.47 -4.25
C LYS A 228 -6.84 -25.73 -4.62
N GLU A 229 -8.00 -26.31 -4.31
CA GLU A 229 -9.30 -25.69 -4.56
C GLU A 229 -9.44 -24.34 -3.83
N HIS A 230 -8.94 -24.22 -2.62
CA HIS A 230 -8.98 -22.96 -1.86
C HIS A 230 -8.09 -21.88 -2.50
N ASN A 231 -6.87 -22.24 -2.88
CA ASN A 231 -5.99 -21.30 -3.58
C ASN A 231 -6.63 -20.84 -4.90
N ARG A 232 -7.21 -21.79 -5.65
CA ARG A 232 -7.86 -21.49 -6.92
C ARG A 232 -9.01 -20.50 -6.77
N LEU A 233 -9.85 -20.63 -5.73
CA LEU A 233 -10.94 -19.68 -5.47
C LEU A 233 -10.43 -18.23 -5.37
N LEU A 234 -9.30 -18.01 -4.67
CA LEU A 234 -8.73 -16.68 -4.53
C LEU A 234 -8.21 -16.14 -5.85
N TRP A 235 -7.44 -16.96 -6.59
CA TRP A 235 -6.86 -16.54 -7.86
C TRP A 235 -7.88 -16.36 -8.96
N ASP A 236 -8.92 -17.21 -9.02
CA ASP A 236 -10.05 -17.07 -9.95
C ASP A 236 -10.82 -15.76 -9.62
N ALA A 237 -11.02 -15.45 -8.33
CA ALA A 237 -11.63 -14.19 -7.92
C ALA A 237 -10.79 -12.97 -8.35
N VAL A 238 -9.48 -13.00 -8.15
CA VAL A 238 -8.58 -11.92 -8.58
C VAL A 238 -8.56 -11.78 -10.10
N ALA A 239 -8.49 -12.90 -10.83
CA ALA A 239 -8.52 -12.88 -12.30
C ALA A 239 -9.82 -12.31 -12.86
N ALA A 240 -10.96 -12.59 -12.22
CA ALA A 240 -12.26 -12.04 -12.62
C ALA A 240 -12.40 -10.51 -12.40
N LEU A 241 -11.49 -9.88 -11.63
CA LEU A 241 -11.48 -8.44 -11.37
C LEU A 241 -10.64 -7.65 -12.38
N GLN A 242 -9.81 -8.30 -13.18
CA GLN A 242 -8.92 -7.71 -14.19
C GLN A 242 -9.66 -7.48 -15.52
#